data_cd07ed6b10569ce21dabaf5caebf4047
#
_entry.id   cd07ed6b10569ce21dabaf5caebf4047
#
_cell.length_a   1.000
_cell.length_b   1.000
_cell.length_c   1.000
_cell.angle_alpha   90.00
_cell.angle_beta   90.00
_cell.angle_gamma   90.00
#
_symmetry.space_group_name_H-M   'P 1'
#
loop_
_entity.id
_entity.type
_entity.pdbx_description
1 polymer ?
#
loop_
_entity_poly.entity_id
_entity_poly.type
_entity_poly.pdbx_seq_one_letter_code
_entity_poly.pdbx_strand_id
1 'polypeptide(L)'
;MANAAVGQDKSANKEKAIAFSRPEQVLEILREVNRRKTQVLIKYSNDGKLVRGVVEDLLSSEGSLVVSGISAAGDELLAPYRLVRIEFILLSKKIIFVTKIKQRIPGKILLALPDKLVALERRANARFRVPIPCAAFLEFVDRKIELERFDAPFVPRFLRDEVASAPRVRIDDVSLGGVACFTRYGAVADLFRADEDELNAHLYLPSTAPLPVRVSVRWTKKTTAAVLSGSFDDFQRIIATRLKVLPSSDDMQMRENFFRIGFQFTEVTSELDASLRAFIKLVQTAESV
;
A
#
# COMPACT_ATOMS: atom_id res chain seq x y z
N MET A 1 3.73 41.18 -31.03
CA MET A 1 3.03 40.75 -29.82
C MET A 1 3.61 39.40 -29.45
N ALA A 2 4.40 39.35 -28.40
CA ALA A 2 5.18 38.16 -28.00
C ALA A 2 4.37 37.29 -27.10
N ASN A 3 4.17 36.04 -27.51
CA ASN A 3 3.60 34.98 -26.65
C ASN A 3 4.69 34.47 -25.70
N ALA A 4 4.55 34.82 -24.43
CA ALA A 4 5.34 34.25 -23.35
C ALA A 4 4.82 32.83 -23.02
N ALA A 5 5.55 31.80 -23.45
CA ALA A 5 5.36 30.46 -23.02
C ALA A 5 5.77 30.34 -21.54
N VAL A 6 4.79 30.16 -20.65
CA VAL A 6 5.02 29.81 -19.25
C VAL A 6 5.56 28.38 -19.23
N GLY A 7 6.86 28.26 -19.02
CA GLY A 7 7.52 26.98 -18.77
C GLY A 7 7.00 26.39 -17.46
N GLN A 8 6.24 25.30 -17.53
CA GLN A 8 5.95 24.44 -16.38
C GLN A 8 7.27 23.82 -15.91
N ASP A 9 7.77 24.33 -14.81
CA ASP A 9 8.90 23.78 -14.07
C ASP A 9 8.47 22.41 -13.48
N LYS A 10 8.75 21.36 -14.20
CA LYS A 10 8.67 20.00 -13.69
C LYS A 10 9.78 19.83 -12.68
N SER A 11 9.57 20.32 -11.45
CA SER A 11 10.44 19.98 -10.32
C SER A 11 10.30 18.47 -10.08
N ALA A 12 11.19 17.72 -10.70
CA ALA A 12 11.35 16.30 -10.48
C ALA A 12 11.57 16.12 -8.97
N ASN A 13 10.60 15.51 -8.32
CA ASN A 13 10.66 15.11 -6.92
C ASN A 13 11.89 14.20 -6.77
N LYS A 14 13.04 14.77 -6.35
CA LYS A 14 14.27 14.01 -6.13
C LYS A 14 13.98 13.03 -4.99
N GLU A 15 13.74 11.77 -5.34
CA GLU A 15 13.64 10.69 -4.37
C GLU A 15 14.85 10.76 -3.44
N LYS A 16 14.62 10.96 -2.15
CA LYS A 16 15.70 10.94 -1.16
C LYS A 16 16.30 9.55 -1.13
N ALA A 17 17.52 9.42 -1.64
CA ALA A 17 18.27 8.18 -1.62
C ALA A 17 19.18 8.15 -0.40
N ILE A 18 19.12 7.08 0.38
CA ILE A 18 20.02 6.78 1.50
C ILE A 18 20.85 5.56 1.11
N ALA A 19 22.16 5.71 1.16
CA ALA A 19 23.08 4.60 0.87
C ALA A 19 23.59 3.97 2.17
N PHE A 20 23.56 2.66 2.25
CA PHE A 20 24.12 1.84 3.32
C PHE A 20 25.32 1.08 2.76
N SER A 21 26.52 1.37 3.22
CA SER A 21 27.77 0.74 2.78
C SER A 21 28.59 0.14 3.93
N ARG A 22 28.13 0.30 5.18
CA ARG A 22 28.76 -0.38 6.32
C ARG A 22 28.26 -1.83 6.35
N PRO A 23 29.16 -2.83 6.40
CA PRO A 23 28.78 -4.24 6.36
C PRO A 23 27.73 -4.64 7.39
N GLU A 24 27.81 -4.08 8.61
CA GLU A 24 26.86 -4.39 9.67
C GLU A 24 25.45 -3.90 9.33
N GLN A 25 25.32 -2.70 8.75
CA GLN A 25 24.02 -2.14 8.33
C GLN A 25 23.42 -2.93 7.18
N VAL A 26 24.25 -3.33 6.21
CA VAL A 26 23.83 -4.18 5.09
C VAL A 26 23.31 -5.52 5.60
N LEU A 27 24.03 -6.18 6.50
CA LEU A 27 23.63 -7.44 7.10
C LEU A 27 22.36 -7.32 7.92
N GLU A 28 22.20 -6.25 8.69
CA GLU A 28 20.98 -6.01 9.48
C GLU A 28 19.75 -5.89 8.58
N ILE A 29 19.85 -5.11 7.51
CA ILE A 29 18.76 -4.98 6.52
C ILE A 29 18.46 -6.34 5.88
N LEU A 30 19.45 -7.11 5.49
CA LEU A 30 19.27 -8.43 4.88
C LEU A 30 18.71 -9.47 5.85
N ARG A 31 19.07 -9.41 7.15
CA ARG A 31 18.43 -10.22 8.21
C ARG A 31 16.94 -9.94 8.33
N GLU A 32 16.57 -8.67 8.31
CA GLU A 32 15.15 -8.27 8.36
C GLU A 32 14.39 -8.73 7.11
N VAL A 33 15.00 -8.63 5.93
CA VAL A 33 14.48 -9.14 4.66
C VAL A 33 14.25 -10.65 4.72
N ASN A 34 15.22 -11.40 5.24
CA ASN A 34 15.13 -12.84 5.44
C ASN A 34 14.03 -13.21 6.44
N ARG A 35 14.00 -12.54 7.59
CA ARG A 35 12.98 -12.75 8.62
C ARG A 35 11.56 -12.59 8.10
N ARG A 36 11.34 -11.61 7.21
CA ARG A 36 10.03 -11.32 6.60
C ARG A 36 9.73 -12.16 5.37
N LYS A 37 10.64 -13.00 4.93
CA LYS A 37 10.52 -13.74 3.65
C LYS A 37 10.09 -12.81 2.52
N THR A 38 10.81 -11.72 2.37
CA THR A 38 10.44 -10.61 1.48
C THR A 38 10.49 -11.03 0.02
N GLN A 39 9.45 -10.65 -0.74
CA GLN A 39 9.47 -10.81 -2.19
C GLN A 39 10.47 -9.84 -2.82
N VAL A 40 11.25 -10.34 -3.76
CA VAL A 40 12.24 -9.57 -4.51
C VAL A 40 11.96 -9.61 -6.01
N LEU A 41 12.29 -8.51 -6.68
CA LEU A 41 12.31 -8.40 -8.13
C LEU A 41 13.77 -8.42 -8.57
N ILE A 42 14.10 -9.36 -9.42
CA ILE A 42 15.43 -9.54 -9.99
C ILE A 42 15.39 -8.98 -11.41
N LYS A 43 16.12 -7.90 -11.64
CA LYS A 43 16.30 -7.31 -12.96
C LYS A 43 17.66 -7.73 -13.48
N TYR A 44 17.63 -8.36 -14.63
CA TYR A 44 18.84 -8.81 -15.22
C TYR A 44 18.98 -8.23 -16.62
N SER A 45 19.69 -7.63 -17.16
CA SER A 45 19.82 -6.93 -18.45
C SER A 45 19.03 -5.64 -18.60
N ASN A 46 19.43 -4.87 -19.59
CA ASN A 46 18.79 -3.61 -19.97
C ASN A 46 17.41 -3.83 -20.64
N ASP A 47 17.05 -5.08 -20.95
CA ASP A 47 15.81 -5.42 -21.67
C ASP A 47 14.56 -5.37 -20.80
N GLY A 48 14.69 -4.98 -19.54
CA GLY A 48 13.56 -4.80 -18.64
C GLY A 48 12.90 -6.11 -18.16
N LYS A 49 13.46 -7.28 -18.51
CA LYS A 49 12.94 -8.57 -18.03
C LYS A 49 13.08 -8.68 -16.52
N LEU A 50 11.99 -9.10 -15.89
CA LEU A 50 11.86 -9.21 -14.45
C LEU A 50 11.62 -10.66 -14.04
N VAL A 51 12.38 -11.12 -13.07
CA VAL A 51 12.14 -12.40 -12.40
C VAL A 51 11.72 -12.11 -10.96
N ARG A 52 10.72 -12.82 -10.47
CA ARG A 52 10.25 -12.73 -9.08
C ARG A 52 10.83 -13.89 -8.28
N GLY A 53 11.15 -13.62 -7.03
CA GLY A 53 11.57 -14.61 -6.06
C GLY A 53 11.22 -14.17 -4.64
N VAL A 54 11.55 -15.02 -3.68
CA VAL A 54 11.38 -14.75 -2.24
C VAL A 54 12.72 -15.01 -1.56
N VAL A 55 13.14 -14.13 -0.67
CA VAL A 55 14.34 -14.37 0.15
C VAL A 55 14.04 -15.53 1.10
N GLU A 56 14.74 -16.63 0.89
CA GLU A 56 14.55 -17.84 1.68
C GLU A 56 15.50 -17.91 2.86
N ASP A 57 16.77 -17.55 2.62
CA ASP A 57 17.79 -17.63 3.67
C ASP A 57 18.93 -16.62 3.46
N LEU A 58 19.65 -16.35 4.57
CA LEU A 58 20.84 -15.52 4.62
C LEU A 58 21.99 -16.31 5.22
N LEU A 59 22.86 -16.83 4.36
CA LEU A 59 24.05 -17.59 4.74
C LEU A 59 25.22 -16.62 4.99
N SER A 60 25.22 -15.99 6.17
CA SER A 60 26.18 -14.92 6.50
C SER A 60 27.64 -15.42 6.48
N SER A 61 27.89 -16.66 6.93
CA SER A 61 29.23 -17.29 6.91
C SER A 61 29.77 -17.54 5.50
N GLU A 62 28.88 -17.78 4.55
CA GLU A 62 29.22 -18.01 3.14
C GLU A 62 29.15 -16.73 2.31
N GLY A 63 28.76 -15.62 2.91
CA GLY A 63 28.54 -14.36 2.19
C GLY A 63 27.51 -14.50 1.09
N SER A 64 26.36 -15.15 1.37
CA SER A 64 25.36 -15.50 0.36
C SER A 64 23.94 -15.22 0.83
N LEU A 65 23.09 -14.80 -0.11
CA LEU A 65 21.65 -14.63 0.05
C LEU A 65 20.95 -15.64 -0.87
N VAL A 66 20.07 -16.47 -0.30
CA VAL A 66 19.29 -17.47 -1.04
C VAL A 66 17.96 -16.88 -1.44
N VAL A 67 17.64 -16.92 -2.73
CA VAL A 67 16.35 -16.51 -3.27
C VAL A 67 15.71 -17.73 -3.93
N SER A 68 14.47 -18.05 -3.54
CA SER A 68 13.68 -19.19 -4.03
C SER A 68 12.40 -18.72 -4.74
N GLY A 69 11.59 -19.68 -5.20
CA GLY A 69 10.32 -19.41 -5.87
C GLY A 69 10.49 -18.83 -7.28
N ILE A 70 11.64 -19.08 -7.91
CA ILE A 70 11.94 -18.66 -9.27
C ILE A 70 11.24 -19.61 -10.24
N SER A 71 10.44 -19.07 -11.15
CA SER A 71 9.78 -19.88 -12.19
C SER A 71 10.81 -20.47 -13.17
N ALA A 72 10.47 -21.59 -13.81
CA ALA A 72 11.35 -22.23 -14.80
C ALA A 72 11.79 -21.27 -15.91
N ALA A 73 10.86 -20.46 -16.44
CA ALA A 73 11.20 -19.44 -17.43
C ALA A 73 12.12 -18.32 -16.86
N GLY A 74 11.97 -17.98 -15.57
CA GLY A 74 12.87 -17.07 -14.89
C GLY A 74 14.25 -17.69 -14.63
N ASP A 75 14.25 -18.97 -14.33
CA ASP A 75 15.46 -19.72 -14.04
C ASP A 75 16.42 -19.77 -15.25
N GLU A 76 15.90 -19.94 -16.46
CA GLU A 76 16.70 -19.90 -17.71
C GLU A 76 17.40 -18.56 -17.95
N LEU A 77 16.84 -17.48 -17.43
CA LEU A 77 17.36 -16.13 -17.61
C LEU A 77 18.52 -15.81 -16.64
N LEU A 78 18.67 -16.56 -15.56
CA LEU A 78 19.57 -16.25 -14.44
C LEU A 78 20.85 -17.11 -14.51
N ALA A 79 21.78 -16.78 -15.41
CA ALA A 79 23.05 -17.47 -15.51
C ALA A 79 24.00 -17.14 -14.33
N PRO A 80 24.79 -18.12 -13.83
CA PRO A 80 25.81 -17.85 -12.82
C PRO A 80 26.82 -16.78 -13.25
N TYR A 81 27.40 -16.09 -12.26
CA TYR A 81 28.40 -15.03 -12.40
C TYR A 81 27.90 -13.73 -13.05
N ARG A 82 26.63 -13.64 -13.47
CA ARG A 82 26.04 -12.38 -13.97
C ARG A 82 25.72 -11.42 -12.83
N LEU A 83 25.87 -10.15 -13.14
CA LEU A 83 25.37 -9.06 -12.30
C LEU A 83 23.86 -8.95 -12.47
N VAL A 84 23.17 -8.87 -11.34
CA VAL A 84 21.73 -8.64 -11.28
C VAL A 84 21.43 -7.48 -10.35
N ARG A 85 20.39 -6.73 -10.69
CA ARG A 85 19.85 -5.69 -9.82
C ARG A 85 18.67 -6.29 -9.06
N ILE A 86 18.73 -6.23 -7.75
CA ILE A 86 17.68 -6.69 -6.84
C ILE A 86 16.92 -5.48 -6.34
N GLU A 87 15.59 -5.57 -6.37
CA GLU A 87 14.68 -4.55 -5.85
C GLU A 87 13.65 -5.19 -4.94
N PHE A 88 13.39 -4.60 -3.79
CA PHE A 88 12.31 -5.02 -2.88
C PHE A 88 11.80 -3.83 -2.05
N ILE A 89 10.70 -4.05 -1.35
CA ILE A 89 10.13 -3.05 -0.44
C ILE A 89 10.29 -3.54 0.99
N LEU A 90 10.95 -2.74 1.81
CA LEU A 90 11.12 -2.96 3.23
C LEU A 90 10.70 -1.70 3.99
N LEU A 91 9.76 -1.81 4.92
CA LEU A 91 9.28 -0.69 5.75
C LEU A 91 8.95 0.57 4.91
N SER A 92 8.19 0.38 3.84
CA SER A 92 7.78 1.42 2.86
C SER A 92 8.89 1.99 1.97
N LYS A 93 10.15 1.69 2.21
CA LYS A 93 11.27 2.11 1.36
C LYS A 93 11.52 1.08 0.25
N LYS A 94 11.87 1.57 -0.93
CA LYS A 94 12.35 0.71 -2.01
C LYS A 94 13.85 0.52 -1.83
N ILE A 95 14.26 -0.70 -1.55
CA ILE A 95 15.68 -1.06 -1.44
C ILE A 95 16.15 -1.60 -2.78
N ILE A 96 17.32 -1.13 -3.19
CA ILE A 96 17.93 -1.52 -4.44
C ILE A 96 19.41 -1.85 -4.18
N PHE A 97 19.87 -2.94 -4.78
CA PHE A 97 21.29 -3.25 -4.84
C PHE A 97 21.65 -4.04 -6.10
N VAL A 98 22.91 -4.05 -6.43
CA VAL A 98 23.49 -4.86 -7.51
C VAL A 98 24.37 -5.90 -6.89
N THR A 99 24.28 -7.14 -7.36
CA THR A 99 25.10 -8.24 -6.88
C THR A 99 25.33 -9.28 -7.97
N LYS A 100 26.20 -10.26 -7.71
CA LYS A 100 26.49 -11.40 -8.61
C LYS A 100 25.70 -12.63 -8.20
N ILE A 101 25.25 -13.38 -9.18
CA ILE A 101 24.77 -14.75 -8.96
C ILE A 101 25.97 -15.64 -8.75
N LYS A 102 26.13 -16.22 -7.56
CA LYS A 102 27.20 -17.19 -7.24
C LYS A 102 26.89 -18.57 -7.82
N GLN A 103 25.66 -19.01 -7.63
CA GLN A 103 25.23 -20.34 -8.01
C GLN A 103 23.76 -20.34 -8.41
N ARG A 104 23.41 -21.20 -9.32
CA ARG A 104 22.04 -21.50 -9.70
C ARG A 104 21.70 -22.95 -9.32
N ILE A 105 20.55 -23.13 -8.71
CA ILE A 105 19.94 -24.42 -8.40
C ILE A 105 18.51 -24.35 -8.91
N PRO A 106 17.89 -25.42 -9.46
CA PRO A 106 16.52 -25.36 -9.96
C PRO A 106 15.56 -24.70 -8.97
N GLY A 107 14.88 -23.65 -9.40
CA GLY A 107 13.96 -22.85 -8.57
C GLY A 107 14.60 -21.93 -7.52
N LYS A 108 15.94 -21.91 -7.42
CA LYS A 108 16.69 -21.09 -6.45
C LYS A 108 17.96 -20.51 -7.05
N ILE A 109 18.38 -19.35 -6.53
CA ILE A 109 19.68 -18.76 -6.80
C ILE A 109 20.37 -18.37 -5.50
N LEU A 110 21.70 -18.48 -5.50
CA LEU A 110 22.57 -17.94 -4.48
C LEU A 110 23.18 -16.64 -5.02
N LEU A 111 22.91 -15.54 -4.33
CA LEU A 111 23.44 -14.22 -4.63
C LEU A 111 24.62 -13.93 -3.68
N ALA A 112 25.68 -13.28 -4.17
CA ALA A 112 26.68 -12.71 -3.28
C ALA A 112 26.03 -11.63 -2.41
N LEU A 113 26.53 -11.42 -1.19
CA LEU A 113 26.12 -10.27 -0.40
C LEU A 113 26.56 -8.98 -1.10
N PRO A 114 25.71 -7.97 -1.17
CA PRO A 114 26.08 -6.69 -1.77
C PRO A 114 26.99 -5.88 -0.84
N ASP A 115 27.91 -5.13 -1.42
CA ASP A 115 28.74 -4.17 -0.68
C ASP A 115 27.93 -2.93 -0.28
N LYS A 116 26.86 -2.64 -1.00
CA LYS A 116 26.05 -1.42 -0.83
C LYS A 116 24.59 -1.67 -1.13
N LEU A 117 23.72 -1.12 -0.26
CA LEU A 117 22.29 -1.01 -0.48
C LEU A 117 21.91 0.46 -0.67
N VAL A 118 20.93 0.73 -1.51
CA VAL A 118 20.34 2.06 -1.67
C VAL A 118 18.87 1.98 -1.31
N ALA A 119 18.47 2.73 -0.30
CA ALA A 119 17.06 2.91 0.05
C ALA A 119 16.54 4.19 -0.59
N LEU A 120 15.49 4.05 -1.38
CA LEU A 120 14.78 5.17 -1.98
C LEU A 120 13.49 5.42 -1.20
N GLU A 121 13.29 6.63 -0.74
CA GLU A 121 12.02 7.06 -0.19
C GLU A 121 11.03 7.23 -1.36
N ARG A 122 10.06 6.31 -1.46
CA ARG A 122 9.08 6.31 -2.55
C ARG A 122 7.96 7.32 -2.36
N ARG A 123 7.80 7.81 -1.13
CA ARG A 123 6.65 8.62 -0.76
C ARG A 123 7.10 9.99 -0.32
N ALA A 124 6.53 11.01 -0.93
CA ALA A 124 6.72 12.38 -0.47
C ALA A 124 6.18 12.58 0.95
N ASN A 125 5.13 11.82 1.32
CA ASN A 125 4.47 11.92 2.61
C ASN A 125 4.40 10.54 3.30
N ALA A 126 4.69 10.50 4.59
CA ALA A 126 4.47 9.32 5.42
C ALA A 126 2.99 8.94 5.43
N ARG A 127 2.69 7.66 5.54
CA ARG A 127 1.32 7.14 5.67
C ARG A 127 1.13 6.57 7.05
N PHE A 128 -0.02 6.86 7.62
CA PHE A 128 -0.42 6.44 8.94
C PHE A 128 -1.67 5.61 8.83
N ARG A 129 -1.69 4.45 9.46
CA ARG A 129 -2.85 3.59 9.49
C ARG A 129 -3.92 4.23 10.37
N VAL A 130 -5.17 4.20 9.93
CA VAL A 130 -6.27 4.78 10.68
C VAL A 130 -6.91 3.69 11.56
N PRO A 131 -6.69 3.72 12.88
CA PRO A 131 -7.27 2.75 13.79
C PRO A 131 -8.80 2.94 13.87
N ILE A 132 -9.49 1.90 14.32
CA ILE A 132 -10.97 1.89 14.35
C ILE A 132 -11.56 3.03 15.18
N PRO A 133 -11.03 3.36 16.35
CA PRO A 133 -11.56 4.48 17.15
C PRO A 133 -11.48 5.84 16.45
N CYS A 134 -10.58 5.99 15.48
CA CYS A 134 -10.37 7.20 14.69
C CYS A 134 -11.04 7.11 13.31
N ALA A 135 -12.20 6.46 13.20
CA ALA A 135 -12.86 6.22 11.93
C ALA A 135 -13.03 7.50 11.10
N ALA A 136 -12.55 7.47 9.87
CA ALA A 136 -12.62 8.55 8.89
C ALA A 136 -13.14 7.99 7.56
N PHE A 137 -13.80 8.84 6.76
CA PHE A 137 -14.50 8.42 5.55
C PHE A 137 -14.30 9.43 4.42
N LEU A 138 -14.33 8.92 3.17
CA LEU A 138 -14.62 9.74 1.99
C LEU A 138 -16.04 9.45 1.51
N GLU A 139 -16.81 10.49 1.23
CA GLU A 139 -18.14 10.42 0.61
C GLU A 139 -18.08 11.13 -0.73
N PHE A 140 -18.43 10.42 -1.81
CA PHE A 140 -18.33 10.94 -3.17
C PHE A 140 -19.66 11.55 -3.61
N VAL A 141 -19.67 12.86 -3.90
CA VAL A 141 -20.88 13.60 -4.30
C VAL A 141 -21.23 13.40 -5.77
N ASP A 142 -20.25 13.11 -6.61
CA ASP A 142 -20.42 12.94 -8.06
C ASP A 142 -20.82 11.50 -8.45
N ARG A 143 -20.90 10.58 -7.49
CA ARG A 143 -21.21 9.17 -7.73
C ARG A 143 -22.48 8.79 -6.98
N LYS A 144 -23.34 8.06 -7.65
CA LYS A 144 -24.54 7.48 -7.05
C LYS A 144 -24.47 5.97 -7.17
N ILE A 145 -24.87 5.29 -6.12
CA ILE A 145 -25.02 3.83 -6.13
C ILE A 145 -26.50 3.54 -6.23
N GLU A 146 -26.90 2.77 -7.23
CA GLU A 146 -28.25 2.25 -7.32
C GLU A 146 -28.46 1.19 -6.24
N LEU A 147 -29.33 1.47 -5.29
CA LEU A 147 -29.60 0.63 -4.11
C LEU A 147 -30.08 -0.79 -4.45
N GLU A 148 -30.72 -0.98 -5.60
CA GLU A 148 -31.24 -2.28 -6.04
C GLU A 148 -30.16 -3.35 -6.22
N ARG A 149 -28.89 -2.95 -6.32
CA ARG A 149 -27.74 -3.87 -6.40
C ARG A 149 -27.15 -4.27 -5.04
N PHE A 150 -27.67 -3.73 -3.95
CA PHE A 150 -27.16 -3.97 -2.59
C PHE A 150 -28.11 -4.83 -1.76
N ASP A 151 -28.57 -5.95 -2.28
CA ASP A 151 -29.17 -7.02 -1.47
C ASP A 151 -28.08 -7.69 -0.61
N ALA A 152 -27.56 -6.92 0.35
CA ALA A 152 -26.68 -7.48 1.36
C ALA A 152 -27.46 -7.60 2.68
N PRO A 153 -27.95 -8.79 3.01
CA PRO A 153 -28.77 -9.04 4.22
C PRO A 153 -28.01 -8.74 5.52
N PHE A 154 -26.72 -8.47 5.47
CA PHE A 154 -25.83 -8.33 6.62
C PHE A 154 -25.18 -6.95 6.79
N VAL A 155 -25.62 -5.94 6.06
CA VAL A 155 -25.19 -4.56 6.37
C VAL A 155 -25.92 -4.10 7.62
N PRO A 156 -25.24 -3.85 8.76
CA PRO A 156 -25.88 -3.28 9.94
C PRO A 156 -26.68 -2.04 9.55
N ARG A 157 -27.89 -1.88 10.16
CA ARG A 157 -28.82 -0.79 9.81
C ARG A 157 -28.18 0.59 9.75
N PHE A 158 -27.26 0.88 10.68
CA PHE A 158 -26.50 2.14 10.73
C PHE A 158 -25.52 2.32 9.55
N LEU A 159 -25.15 1.25 8.83
CA LEU A 159 -24.35 1.34 7.60
C LEU A 159 -25.24 1.37 6.34
N ARG A 160 -26.50 0.94 6.43
CA ARG A 160 -27.44 0.99 5.29
C ARG A 160 -27.84 2.43 4.95
N ASP A 161 -28.08 3.23 5.96
CA ASP A 161 -28.44 4.64 5.77
C ASP A 161 -27.27 5.46 5.21
N GLU A 162 -26.04 5.03 5.46
CA GLU A 162 -24.83 5.65 4.94
C GLU A 162 -24.54 5.32 3.48
N VAL A 163 -25.06 4.21 2.96
CA VAL A 163 -24.85 3.75 1.57
C VAL A 163 -25.94 4.27 0.64
N ALA A 164 -27.03 4.82 1.20
CA ALA A 164 -28.28 5.05 0.48
C ALA A 164 -28.27 6.19 -0.55
N SER A 165 -27.32 7.12 -0.53
CA SER A 165 -27.34 8.28 -1.45
C SER A 165 -25.99 8.65 -2.07
N ALA A 166 -24.90 8.51 -1.33
CA ALA A 166 -23.56 8.78 -1.81
C ALA A 166 -22.60 7.69 -1.30
N PRO A 167 -21.72 7.12 -2.15
CA PRO A 167 -20.81 6.07 -1.72
C PRO A 167 -19.84 6.62 -0.69
N ARG A 168 -19.90 6.08 0.53
CA ARG A 168 -18.92 6.31 1.59
C ARG A 168 -17.95 5.16 1.65
N VAL A 169 -16.68 5.47 1.65
CA VAL A 169 -15.61 4.49 1.81
C VAL A 169 -14.76 4.83 3.03
N ARG A 170 -14.48 3.82 3.84
CA ARG A 170 -13.68 4.00 5.05
C ARG A 170 -12.21 4.17 4.70
N ILE A 171 -11.56 5.12 5.35
CA ILE A 171 -10.12 5.35 5.23
C ILE A 171 -9.37 4.32 6.06
N ASP A 172 -8.43 3.62 5.43
CA ASP A 172 -7.52 2.64 6.02
C ASP A 172 -6.15 3.24 6.34
N ASP A 173 -5.61 4.06 5.43
CA ASP A 173 -4.42 4.86 5.72
C ASP A 173 -4.57 6.29 5.20
N VAL A 174 -3.88 7.22 5.85
CA VAL A 174 -3.87 8.65 5.55
C VAL A 174 -2.45 9.17 5.42
N SER A 175 -2.28 10.13 4.53
CA SER A 175 -1.07 10.96 4.39
C SER A 175 -1.47 12.37 3.99
N LEU A 176 -0.53 13.32 4.02
CA LEU A 176 -0.81 14.70 3.53
C LEU A 176 -1.10 14.76 2.03
N GLY A 177 -0.74 13.74 1.24
CA GLY A 177 -0.98 13.72 -0.20
C GLY A 177 -2.15 12.85 -0.65
N GLY A 178 -2.84 12.17 0.26
CA GLY A 178 -3.94 11.28 -0.12
C GLY A 178 -4.27 10.24 0.93
N VAL A 179 -5.24 9.40 0.60
CA VAL A 179 -5.76 8.35 1.48
C VAL A 179 -5.86 7.02 0.75
N ALA A 180 -5.80 5.92 1.48
CA ALA A 180 -6.26 4.64 0.98
C ALA A 180 -7.53 4.25 1.75
N CYS A 181 -8.54 3.85 1.00
CA CYS A 181 -9.81 3.41 1.53
C CYS A 181 -9.99 1.92 1.30
N PHE A 182 -10.89 1.29 2.02
CA PHE A 182 -11.32 -0.06 1.74
C PHE A 182 -12.83 -0.19 1.68
N THR A 183 -13.29 -1.13 0.87
CA THR A 183 -14.68 -1.57 0.80
C THR A 183 -14.72 -3.07 0.59
N ARG A 184 -15.76 -3.70 1.10
CA ARG A 184 -16.07 -5.12 0.82
C ARG A 184 -16.95 -5.30 -0.41
N TYR A 185 -17.49 -4.21 -0.95
CA TYR A 185 -18.42 -4.25 -2.06
C TYR A 185 -17.69 -4.06 -3.38
N GLY A 186 -17.72 -5.08 -4.23
CA GLY A 186 -17.13 -5.02 -5.58
C GLY A 186 -17.77 -3.89 -6.40
N ALA A 187 -19.09 -3.74 -6.33
CA ALA A 187 -19.81 -2.67 -7.03
C ALA A 187 -19.34 -1.26 -6.64
N VAL A 188 -18.95 -1.05 -5.36
CA VAL A 188 -18.35 0.23 -4.93
C VAL A 188 -16.95 0.37 -5.52
N ALA A 189 -16.15 -0.70 -5.51
CA ALA A 189 -14.80 -0.65 -6.08
C ALA A 189 -14.82 -0.41 -7.61
N ASP A 190 -15.83 -0.94 -8.30
CA ASP A 190 -16.01 -0.77 -9.75
C ASP A 190 -16.37 0.67 -10.15
N LEU A 191 -16.87 1.48 -9.22
CA LEU A 191 -17.08 2.92 -9.45
C LEU A 191 -15.77 3.71 -9.54
N PHE A 192 -14.66 3.13 -9.05
CA PHE A 192 -13.38 3.81 -8.93
C PHE A 192 -12.34 3.11 -9.78
N ARG A 193 -12.23 3.51 -11.03
CA ARG A 193 -11.19 3.03 -11.94
C ARG A 193 -9.98 3.94 -11.87
N ALA A 194 -8.78 3.34 -11.93
CA ALA A 194 -7.56 4.13 -12.09
C ALA A 194 -7.61 4.89 -13.42
N ASP A 195 -7.05 6.08 -13.42
CA ASP A 195 -7.02 7.00 -14.58
C ASP A 195 -8.35 7.69 -14.90
N GLU A 196 -9.34 7.65 -14.02
CA GLU A 196 -10.51 8.53 -14.12
C GLU A 196 -10.17 9.96 -13.67
N ASP A 197 -10.98 10.90 -14.20
CA ASP A 197 -10.93 12.33 -13.88
C ASP A 197 -11.06 12.60 -12.37
N GLU A 198 -10.82 13.85 -12.00
CA GLU A 198 -10.99 14.31 -10.64
C GLU A 198 -12.41 14.05 -10.13
N LEU A 199 -12.49 13.53 -8.92
CA LEU A 199 -13.73 13.26 -8.21
C LEU A 199 -13.89 14.25 -7.07
N ASN A 200 -15.11 14.80 -6.91
CA ASN A 200 -15.46 15.62 -5.76
C ASN A 200 -15.96 14.72 -4.61
N ALA A 201 -15.42 14.95 -3.43
CA ALA A 201 -15.77 14.20 -2.24
C ALA A 201 -15.81 15.09 -1.00
N HIS A 202 -16.47 14.62 0.03
CA HIS A 202 -16.35 15.15 1.37
C HIS A 202 -15.47 14.22 2.21
N LEU A 203 -14.46 14.78 2.85
CA LEU A 203 -13.61 14.08 3.81
C LEU A 203 -14.18 14.28 5.22
N TYR A 204 -14.59 13.18 5.83
CA TYR A 204 -15.08 13.14 7.21
C TYR A 204 -13.95 12.69 8.13
N LEU A 205 -13.48 13.59 8.97
CA LEU A 205 -12.53 13.30 10.04
C LEU A 205 -13.22 13.38 11.39
N PRO A 206 -12.77 12.66 12.43
CA PRO A 206 -13.32 12.78 13.77
C PRO A 206 -13.29 14.23 14.27
N SER A 207 -14.40 14.69 14.85
CA SER A 207 -14.54 16.00 15.49
C SER A 207 -14.35 17.22 14.57
N THR A 208 -14.47 17.06 13.25
CA THR A 208 -14.44 18.17 12.30
C THR A 208 -15.71 18.19 11.44
N ALA A 209 -16.05 19.35 10.89
CA ALA A 209 -17.02 19.44 9.82
C ALA A 209 -16.51 18.72 8.58
N PRO A 210 -17.39 18.20 7.70
CA PRO A 210 -17.00 17.61 6.44
C PRO A 210 -16.21 18.61 5.58
N LEU A 211 -15.04 18.19 5.10
CA LEU A 211 -14.15 19.00 4.28
C LEU A 211 -14.36 18.66 2.80
N PRO A 212 -14.70 19.63 1.94
CA PRO A 212 -14.73 19.39 0.51
C PRO A 212 -13.32 19.12 -0.01
N VAL A 213 -13.15 18.03 -0.76
CA VAL A 213 -11.86 17.63 -1.32
C VAL A 213 -12.02 17.18 -2.77
N ARG A 214 -10.96 17.37 -3.57
CA ARG A 214 -10.84 16.80 -4.89
C ARG A 214 -9.81 15.68 -4.85
N VAL A 215 -10.15 14.54 -5.42
CA VAL A 215 -9.30 13.35 -5.40
C VAL A 215 -9.24 12.71 -6.79
N SER A 216 -8.11 12.09 -7.12
CA SER A 216 -7.98 11.20 -8.26
C SER A 216 -7.72 9.77 -7.80
N VAL A 217 -8.29 8.80 -8.50
CA VAL A 217 -8.03 7.37 -8.24
C VAL A 217 -6.66 7.01 -8.78
N ARG A 218 -5.78 6.48 -7.93
CA ARG A 218 -4.42 6.07 -8.33
C ARG A 218 -4.30 4.58 -8.56
N TRP A 219 -5.06 3.79 -7.84
CA TRP A 219 -5.10 2.35 -7.99
C TRP A 219 -6.28 1.74 -7.24
N THR A 220 -6.80 0.64 -7.76
CA THR A 220 -7.75 -0.24 -7.09
C THR A 220 -7.18 -1.65 -7.07
N LYS A 221 -7.25 -2.33 -5.91
CA LYS A 221 -6.70 -3.68 -5.74
C LYS A 221 -7.65 -4.53 -4.93
N LYS A 222 -7.90 -5.75 -5.41
CA LYS A 222 -8.47 -6.80 -4.58
C LYS A 222 -7.43 -7.17 -3.51
N THR A 223 -7.84 -7.27 -2.26
CA THR A 223 -6.98 -7.58 -1.13
C THR A 223 -7.60 -8.66 -0.27
N THR A 224 -6.79 -9.35 0.52
CA THR A 224 -7.26 -10.34 1.49
C THR A 224 -7.39 -9.72 2.86
N ALA A 225 -8.18 -10.33 3.72
CA ALA A 225 -8.34 -9.94 5.12
C ALA A 225 -6.99 -9.90 5.87
N ALA A 226 -6.03 -10.75 5.51
CA ALA A 226 -4.70 -10.77 6.11
C ALA A 226 -3.93 -9.47 5.92
N VAL A 227 -4.16 -8.73 4.82
CA VAL A 227 -3.52 -7.42 4.58
C VAL A 227 -4.18 -6.31 5.40
N LEU A 228 -5.45 -6.49 5.75
CA LEU A 228 -6.25 -5.58 6.59
C LEU A 228 -6.24 -5.99 8.07
N SER A 229 -5.50 -7.06 8.43
CA SER A 229 -5.65 -7.82 9.67
C SER A 229 -5.71 -6.97 10.95
N GLY A 230 -4.89 -5.95 11.09
CA GLY A 230 -4.96 -5.10 12.28
C GLY A 230 -6.29 -4.34 12.43
N SER A 231 -6.83 -3.79 11.34
CA SER A 231 -8.08 -3.01 11.38
C SER A 231 -9.34 -3.88 11.41
N PHE A 232 -9.27 -5.06 10.81
CA PHE A 232 -10.44 -5.93 10.65
C PHE A 232 -10.71 -6.77 11.91
N ASP A 233 -9.68 -7.33 12.52
CA ASP A 233 -9.83 -8.11 13.76
C ASP A 233 -10.32 -7.22 14.91
N ASP A 234 -9.84 -5.98 14.98
CA ASP A 234 -10.34 -5.00 15.93
C ASP A 234 -11.78 -4.60 15.63
N PHE A 235 -12.14 -4.40 14.35
CA PHE A 235 -13.53 -4.13 13.96
C PHE A 235 -14.47 -5.28 14.33
N GLN A 236 -14.06 -6.52 14.09
CA GLN A 236 -14.83 -7.71 14.51
C GLN A 236 -14.98 -7.80 16.03
N ARG A 237 -13.90 -7.52 16.78
CA ARG A 237 -13.97 -7.47 18.25
C ARG A 237 -14.95 -6.43 18.75
N ILE A 238 -14.91 -5.22 18.19
CA ILE A 238 -15.84 -4.14 18.57
C ILE A 238 -17.27 -4.51 18.22
N ILE A 239 -17.53 -5.06 17.03
CA ILE A 239 -18.86 -5.51 16.64
C ILE A 239 -19.32 -6.66 17.51
N ALA A 240 -18.50 -7.68 17.72
CA ALA A 240 -18.82 -8.82 18.57
C ALA A 240 -19.10 -8.39 20.02
N THR A 241 -18.30 -7.45 20.55
CA THR A 241 -18.47 -6.93 21.91
C THR A 241 -19.71 -6.05 22.06
N ARG A 242 -19.99 -5.19 21.08
CA ARG A 242 -21.17 -4.29 21.14
C ARG A 242 -22.48 -4.96 20.80
N LEU A 243 -22.47 -5.90 19.86
CA LEU A 243 -23.69 -6.55 19.38
C LEU A 243 -23.95 -7.90 20.03
N LYS A 244 -23.02 -8.41 20.85
CA LYS A 244 -23.06 -9.76 21.45
C LYS A 244 -23.34 -10.88 20.43
N VAL A 245 -22.92 -10.65 19.18
CA VAL A 245 -23.11 -11.60 18.07
C VAL A 245 -21.77 -12.23 17.75
N LEU A 246 -21.68 -13.53 17.83
CA LEU A 246 -20.52 -14.28 17.34
C LEU A 246 -20.54 -14.23 15.81
N PRO A 247 -19.38 -13.98 15.16
CA PRO A 247 -19.29 -14.04 13.70
C PRO A 247 -19.66 -15.45 13.22
N SER A 248 -20.57 -15.54 12.25
CA SER A 248 -20.95 -16.81 11.63
C SER A 248 -19.84 -17.35 10.71
N SER A 249 -19.89 -18.65 10.41
CA SER A 249 -18.96 -19.27 9.45
C SER A 249 -19.00 -18.62 8.07
N ASP A 250 -20.15 -18.06 7.69
CA ASP A 250 -20.34 -17.35 6.40
C ASP A 250 -19.63 -16.01 6.37
N ASP A 251 -19.46 -15.35 7.53
CA ASP A 251 -18.62 -14.15 7.66
C ASP A 251 -17.14 -14.47 7.38
N MET A 252 -16.71 -15.72 7.55
CA MET A 252 -15.36 -16.18 7.22
C MET A 252 -15.13 -16.27 5.71
N GLN A 253 -16.13 -16.67 4.91
CA GLN A 253 -16.03 -16.73 3.45
C GLN A 253 -16.09 -15.33 2.81
N MET A 254 -16.74 -14.35 3.43
CA MET A 254 -16.71 -12.95 3.01
C MET A 254 -15.34 -12.29 3.17
N ARG A 255 -14.38 -12.91 3.87
CA ARG A 255 -13.01 -12.39 4.04
C ARG A 255 -12.19 -12.30 2.76
N GLU A 256 -12.60 -12.97 1.69
CA GLU A 256 -11.81 -13.04 0.45
C GLU A 256 -12.00 -11.85 -0.51
N ASN A 257 -13.01 -11.02 -0.32
CA ASN A 257 -13.42 -10.01 -1.30
C ASN A 257 -13.34 -8.57 -0.79
N PHE A 258 -12.23 -8.19 -0.17
CA PHE A 258 -11.98 -6.78 0.11
C PHE A 258 -11.31 -6.10 -1.09
N PHE A 259 -11.69 -4.84 -1.29
CA PHE A 259 -11.05 -3.97 -2.26
C PHE A 259 -10.41 -2.80 -1.51
N ARG A 260 -9.20 -2.48 -1.88
CA ARG A 260 -8.48 -1.32 -1.38
C ARG A 260 -8.27 -0.35 -2.52
N ILE A 261 -8.59 0.92 -2.29
CA ILE A 261 -8.59 1.98 -3.30
C ILE A 261 -7.69 3.10 -2.82
N GLY A 262 -6.72 3.51 -3.61
CA GLY A 262 -5.84 4.63 -3.31
C GLY A 262 -6.28 5.88 -4.02
N PHE A 263 -6.53 6.94 -3.23
CA PHE A 263 -6.89 8.28 -3.70
C PHE A 263 -5.76 9.25 -3.42
N GLN A 264 -5.47 10.11 -4.38
CA GLN A 264 -4.58 11.25 -4.20
C GLN A 264 -5.40 12.53 -4.18
N PHE A 265 -5.12 13.42 -3.23
CA PHE A 265 -5.65 14.77 -3.28
C PHE A 265 -5.03 15.51 -4.47
N THR A 266 -5.88 16.09 -5.33
CA THR A 266 -5.41 16.85 -6.50
C THR A 266 -5.11 18.30 -6.12
N GLU A 267 -5.77 18.79 -5.07
CA GLU A 267 -5.54 20.08 -4.46
C GLU A 267 -5.48 19.93 -2.93
N VAL A 268 -4.48 20.55 -2.32
CA VAL A 268 -4.35 20.58 -0.86
C VAL A 268 -4.43 22.02 -0.40
N THR A 269 -5.61 22.41 0.06
CA THR A 269 -5.83 23.73 0.66
C THR A 269 -5.14 23.82 2.03
N SER A 270 -4.91 25.02 2.53
CA SER A 270 -4.35 25.23 3.88
C SER A 270 -5.22 24.62 4.98
N GLU A 271 -6.55 24.68 4.83
CA GLU A 271 -7.50 24.08 5.75
C GLU A 271 -7.42 22.55 5.75
N LEU A 272 -7.34 21.94 4.57
CA LEU A 272 -7.15 20.49 4.43
C LEU A 272 -5.82 20.05 5.03
N ASP A 273 -4.71 20.75 4.74
CA ASP A 273 -3.39 20.41 5.31
C ASP A 273 -3.41 20.49 6.84
N ALA A 274 -3.98 21.55 7.42
CA ALA A 274 -4.09 21.70 8.87
C ALA A 274 -4.93 20.56 9.50
N SER A 275 -6.08 20.25 8.90
CA SER A 275 -6.97 19.19 9.38
C SER A 275 -6.32 17.80 9.28
N LEU A 276 -5.61 17.51 8.18
CA LEU A 276 -4.89 16.26 8.00
C LEU A 276 -3.75 16.12 9.02
N ARG A 277 -2.98 17.19 9.30
CA ARG A 277 -1.93 17.16 10.32
C ARG A 277 -2.49 16.90 11.71
N ALA A 278 -3.58 17.56 12.07
CA ALA A 278 -4.27 17.32 13.35
C ALA A 278 -4.76 15.88 13.45
N PHE A 279 -5.37 15.37 12.39
CA PHE A 279 -5.86 13.98 12.33
C PHE A 279 -4.71 12.97 12.40
N ILE A 280 -3.62 13.17 11.66
CA ILE A 280 -2.44 12.30 11.71
C ILE A 280 -1.86 12.25 13.13
N LYS A 281 -1.81 13.38 13.82
CA LYS A 281 -1.37 13.42 15.22
C LYS A 281 -2.29 12.60 16.15
N LEU A 282 -3.61 12.70 15.94
CA LEU A 282 -4.59 11.89 16.68
C LEU A 282 -4.36 10.39 16.45
N VAL A 283 -4.19 9.98 15.18
CA VAL A 283 -3.92 8.59 14.79
C VAL A 283 -2.65 8.06 15.45
N GLN A 284 -1.56 8.84 15.42
CA GLN A 284 -0.29 8.45 16.05
C GLN A 284 -0.41 8.27 17.57
N THR A 285 -1.20 9.12 18.22
CA THR A 285 -1.44 8.98 19.66
C THR A 285 -2.26 7.73 19.97
N ALA A 286 -3.24 7.40 19.12
CA ALA A 286 -4.10 6.22 19.29
C ALA A 286 -3.37 4.89 19.01
N GLU A 287 -2.29 4.89 18.22
CA GLU A 287 -1.44 3.69 18.02
C GLU A 287 -0.48 3.43 19.17
N SER A 288 -0.25 4.42 20.02
CA SER A 288 0.72 4.35 21.14
C SER A 288 0.09 3.84 22.44
N VAL A 289 -1.21 3.62 22.48
CA VAL A 289 -2.02 3.09 23.60
C VAL A 289 -2.43 1.65 23.30
#